data_628e202444f70d4afc7724a54373c98a
#
_entry.id   628e202444f70d4afc7724a54373c98a
#
_cell.length_a   1.000
_cell.length_b   1.000
_cell.length_c   1.000
_cell.angle_alpha   90.00
_cell.angle_beta   90.00
_cell.angle_gamma   90.00
#
_symmetry.space_group_name_H-M   'P 1'
#
loop_
_entity.id
_entity.type
_entity.pdbx_description
1 polymer ?
#
loop_
_entity_poly.entity_id
_entity_poly.type
_entity_poly.pdbx_seq_one_letter_code
_entity_poly.pdbx_strand_id
1 'polypeptide(L)'
;GNSTHIGCRLMALDDLSMLITTGDAQDWDASQDIDELTGKTLRMSINTFDGSLGSAPLDNPIPGSLVWSWGHRNAQGLAMGPDGIIYSSEHGPSNDDELNILTPGANYGWPNVQGYCDNQWVDYYYAGDLGGSYTETDYCDENNITEAIWSSGSSTIATSDIIWYDHPSIPEFQNTLLMTVLKDKMLVRFEFSEDGQEVVSYTEFFNNEWGRLRDICISPDGKIYLANNGYSWPSQGPNEIIELYNEDFNNTNISEIEENQTINYSIDILGRPVNRSNQGVVIDVYDDGSVIKQHVINTK
;
A
#
# COMPACT_ATOMS: atom_id res chain seq x y z
N GLY A 1 -15.58 -18.18 6.27
CA GLY A 1 -14.53 -17.21 6.52
C GLY A 1 -15.00 -16.12 7.44
N ASN A 2 -14.11 -15.60 8.24
CA ASN A 2 -14.39 -14.49 9.14
C ASN A 2 -14.54 -13.19 8.32
N SER A 3 -15.25 -12.21 8.88
CA SER A 3 -15.50 -10.90 8.24
C SER A 3 -14.46 -9.83 8.60
N THR A 4 -13.41 -10.20 9.34
CA THR A 4 -12.32 -9.32 9.80
C THR A 4 -10.97 -9.82 9.33
N HIS A 5 -9.95 -8.95 9.32
CA HIS A 5 -8.60 -9.21 8.82
C HIS A 5 -8.61 -9.76 7.39
N ILE A 6 -9.24 -9.04 6.48
CA ILE A 6 -9.32 -9.47 5.08
C ILE A 6 -8.21 -8.88 4.20
N GLY A 7 -7.40 -7.95 4.72
CA GLY A 7 -6.37 -7.27 3.94
C GLY A 7 -6.97 -6.49 2.77
N CYS A 8 -6.58 -6.85 1.56
CA CYS A 8 -7.15 -6.39 0.28
C CYS A 8 -6.62 -5.03 -0.21
N ARG A 9 -5.31 -4.78 -0.07
CA ARG A 9 -4.64 -3.73 -0.85
C ARG A 9 -4.13 -4.32 -2.16
N LEU A 10 -4.23 -3.54 -3.23
CA LEU A 10 -3.85 -3.95 -4.58
C LEU A 10 -2.80 -2.98 -5.11
N MET A 11 -1.76 -3.51 -5.76
CA MET A 11 -0.75 -2.73 -6.46
C MET A 11 -0.38 -3.38 -7.79
N ALA A 12 -0.61 -2.67 -8.89
CA ALA A 12 -0.17 -3.09 -10.20
C ALA A 12 1.33 -2.86 -10.36
N LEU A 13 2.03 -3.81 -10.97
CA LEU A 13 3.44 -3.74 -11.29
C LEU A 13 3.65 -3.55 -12.81
N ASP A 14 4.79 -3.02 -13.21
CA ASP A 14 5.12 -2.70 -14.60
C ASP A 14 5.24 -3.96 -15.49
N ASP A 15 5.44 -5.13 -14.89
CA ASP A 15 5.55 -6.42 -15.57
C ASP A 15 4.19 -7.08 -15.90
N LEU A 16 3.10 -6.33 -15.79
CA LEU A 16 1.73 -6.81 -15.95
C LEU A 16 1.35 -7.86 -14.91
N SER A 17 1.89 -7.78 -13.72
CA SER A 17 1.42 -8.51 -12.54
C SER A 17 0.81 -7.57 -11.51
N MET A 18 0.14 -8.13 -10.51
CA MET A 18 -0.49 -7.41 -9.42
C MET A 18 -0.12 -8.06 -8.09
N LEU A 19 0.30 -7.26 -7.12
CA LEU A 19 0.39 -7.65 -5.73
C LEU A 19 -0.95 -7.43 -5.03
N ILE A 20 -1.30 -8.36 -4.16
CA ILE A 20 -2.56 -8.38 -3.40
C ILE A 20 -2.22 -8.78 -1.97
N THR A 21 -2.56 -7.95 -0.98
CA THR A 21 -2.45 -8.35 0.41
C THR A 21 -3.70 -9.09 0.85
N THR A 22 -3.54 -10.19 1.59
CA THR A 22 -4.63 -10.90 2.25
C THR A 22 -4.37 -10.93 3.75
N GLY A 23 -5.42 -10.74 4.55
CA GLY A 23 -5.32 -10.92 6.00
C GLY A 23 -5.44 -12.39 6.39
N ASP A 24 -5.14 -12.70 7.65
CA ASP A 24 -5.24 -14.04 8.23
C ASP A 24 -6.69 -14.54 8.40
N ALA A 25 -7.68 -13.65 8.19
CA ALA A 25 -9.11 -13.93 8.38
C ALA A 25 -9.42 -14.52 9.77
N GLN A 26 -8.57 -14.25 10.78
CA GLN A 26 -8.54 -14.83 12.14
C GLN A 26 -8.28 -16.35 12.17
N ASP A 27 -7.65 -16.87 11.14
CA ASP A 27 -7.01 -18.19 11.11
C ASP A 27 -5.50 -17.96 11.13
N TRP A 28 -4.95 -17.82 12.33
CA TRP A 28 -3.57 -17.34 12.52
C TRP A 28 -2.55 -18.33 12.00
N ASP A 29 -2.80 -19.64 12.19
CA ASP A 29 -1.92 -20.71 11.73
C ASP A 29 -1.82 -20.73 10.19
N ALA A 30 -2.89 -20.34 9.49
CA ALA A 30 -2.90 -20.25 8.03
C ALA A 30 -1.85 -19.26 7.49
N SER A 31 -1.45 -18.26 8.30
CA SER A 31 -0.40 -17.31 7.88
C SER A 31 0.96 -17.97 7.64
N GLN A 32 1.25 -19.06 8.37
CA GLN A 32 2.49 -19.85 8.20
C GLN A 32 2.34 -21.02 7.22
N ASP A 33 1.12 -21.40 6.85
CA ASP A 33 0.87 -22.45 5.85
C ASP A 33 0.98 -21.88 4.44
N ILE A 34 2.02 -22.26 3.69
CA ILE A 34 2.29 -21.76 2.34
C ILE A 34 1.30 -22.27 1.27
N ASP A 35 0.49 -23.27 1.59
CA ASP A 35 -0.57 -23.78 0.70
C ASP A 35 -1.89 -23.00 0.86
N GLU A 36 -2.01 -22.19 1.93
CA GLU A 36 -3.14 -21.29 2.17
C GLU A 36 -2.89 -19.90 1.58
N LEU A 37 -3.97 -19.19 1.21
CA LEU A 37 -3.87 -17.85 0.60
C LEU A 37 -4.19 -16.71 1.58
N THR A 38 -4.50 -17.02 2.83
CA THR A 38 -4.74 -16.06 3.91
C THR A 38 -3.44 -15.72 4.65
N GLY A 39 -3.30 -14.48 5.13
CA GLY A 39 -2.08 -14.01 5.77
C GLY A 39 -0.87 -13.96 4.82
N LYS A 40 -1.08 -13.49 3.60
CA LYS A 40 -0.09 -13.50 2.51
C LYS A 40 -0.02 -12.17 1.78
N THR A 41 1.10 -11.95 1.12
CA THR A 41 1.09 -11.15 -0.11
C THR A 41 1.08 -12.11 -1.30
N LEU A 42 0.15 -11.91 -2.21
CA LEU A 42 0.00 -12.71 -3.42
C LEU A 42 0.46 -11.92 -4.64
N ARG A 43 1.06 -12.59 -5.63
CA ARG A 43 1.36 -11.98 -6.92
C ARG A 43 0.76 -12.81 -8.04
N MET A 44 -0.06 -12.16 -8.87
CA MET A 44 -0.75 -12.81 -9.98
C MET A 44 -0.59 -12.00 -11.27
N SER A 45 -0.60 -12.66 -12.42
CA SER A 45 -0.62 -12.01 -13.72
C SER A 45 -1.95 -11.30 -13.98
N ILE A 46 -1.88 -10.05 -14.44
CA ILE A 46 -3.01 -9.30 -14.98
C ILE A 46 -2.92 -9.15 -16.51
N ASN A 47 -1.99 -9.88 -17.15
CA ASN A 47 -1.81 -9.86 -18.59
C ASN A 47 -2.97 -10.59 -19.29
N THR A 48 -3.72 -9.84 -20.10
CA THR A 48 -4.87 -10.37 -20.85
C THR A 48 -4.50 -10.84 -22.25
N PHE A 49 -3.26 -10.63 -22.70
CA PHE A 49 -2.85 -10.83 -24.09
C PHE A 49 -2.21 -12.21 -24.34
N ASP A 50 -1.61 -12.82 -23.33
CA ASP A 50 -0.89 -14.10 -23.44
C ASP A 50 -1.62 -15.30 -22.82
N GLY A 51 -2.80 -15.07 -22.22
CA GLY A 51 -3.60 -16.09 -21.56
C GLY A 51 -3.16 -16.42 -20.12
N SER A 52 -2.25 -15.64 -19.54
CA SER A 52 -1.75 -15.84 -18.17
C SER A 52 -2.61 -15.16 -17.09
N LEU A 53 -3.67 -14.47 -17.47
CA LEU A 53 -4.53 -13.74 -16.53
C LEU A 53 -4.94 -14.63 -15.34
N GLY A 54 -4.66 -14.18 -14.12
CA GLY A 54 -4.97 -14.87 -12.87
C GLY A 54 -4.01 -16.00 -12.50
N SER A 55 -3.02 -16.31 -13.34
CA SER A 55 -2.01 -17.31 -13.00
C SER A 55 -0.85 -16.74 -12.19
N ALA A 56 -0.11 -17.62 -11.54
CA ALA A 56 1.15 -17.25 -10.90
C ALA A 56 2.20 -16.93 -11.96
N PRO A 57 2.88 -15.75 -11.88
CA PRO A 57 4.05 -15.47 -12.70
C PRO A 57 5.14 -16.54 -12.51
N LEU A 58 5.89 -16.83 -13.58
CA LEU A 58 6.89 -17.91 -13.57
C LEU A 58 8.07 -17.63 -12.62
N ASP A 59 8.31 -16.39 -12.31
CA ASP A 59 9.36 -15.89 -11.41
C ASP A 59 8.86 -15.65 -9.97
N ASN A 60 7.64 -16.11 -9.62
CA ASN A 60 7.22 -16.16 -8.23
C ASN A 60 8.16 -17.04 -7.41
N PRO A 61 8.43 -16.69 -6.15
CA PRO A 61 9.39 -17.42 -5.30
C PRO A 61 9.03 -18.88 -5.09
N ILE A 62 7.73 -19.20 -5.10
CA ILE A 62 7.22 -20.57 -5.01
C ILE A 62 6.63 -20.95 -6.38
N PRO A 63 7.24 -21.88 -7.13
CA PRO A 63 6.81 -22.22 -8.47
C PRO A 63 5.34 -22.66 -8.53
N GLY A 64 4.54 -21.98 -9.35
CA GLY A 64 3.12 -22.27 -9.55
C GLY A 64 2.20 -21.78 -8.44
N SER A 65 2.72 -21.22 -7.36
CA SER A 65 1.94 -20.58 -6.29
C SER A 65 1.77 -19.09 -6.53
N LEU A 66 0.62 -18.55 -6.13
CA LEU A 66 0.40 -17.09 -6.07
C LEU A 66 1.12 -16.45 -4.89
N VAL A 67 1.52 -17.24 -3.87
CA VAL A 67 2.18 -16.69 -2.66
C VAL A 67 3.50 -16.04 -3.04
N TRP A 68 3.63 -14.76 -2.66
CA TRP A 68 4.81 -13.94 -2.88
C TRP A 68 5.61 -13.73 -1.58
N SER A 69 4.89 -13.54 -0.46
CA SER A 69 5.43 -13.58 0.90
C SER A 69 4.35 -14.10 1.85
N TRP A 70 4.73 -14.50 3.06
CA TRP A 70 3.81 -15.08 4.03
C TRP A 70 4.12 -14.63 5.46
N GLY A 71 3.31 -15.11 6.42
CA GLY A 71 3.46 -14.72 7.82
C GLY A 71 2.93 -13.32 8.11
N HIS A 72 1.86 -12.91 7.39
CA HIS A 72 1.19 -11.63 7.57
C HIS A 72 -0.10 -11.79 8.37
N ARG A 73 -0.43 -10.77 9.19
CA ARG A 73 -1.67 -10.71 9.95
C ARG A 73 -2.78 -9.98 9.18
N ASN A 74 -2.59 -8.70 8.88
CA ASN A 74 -3.61 -7.88 8.22
C ASN A 74 -3.00 -6.63 7.57
N ALA A 75 -2.28 -6.82 6.47
CA ALA A 75 -1.65 -5.73 5.73
C ALA A 75 -2.70 -4.84 5.05
N GLN A 76 -2.69 -3.54 5.35
CA GLN A 76 -3.70 -2.56 4.93
C GLN A 76 -3.17 -1.54 3.92
N GLY A 77 -1.89 -1.37 3.78
CA GLY A 77 -1.25 -0.45 2.85
C GLY A 77 -0.18 -1.14 2.01
N LEU A 78 0.00 -0.66 0.78
CA LEU A 78 1.10 -1.01 -0.12
C LEU A 78 1.58 0.26 -0.81
N ALA A 79 2.88 0.50 -0.83
CA ALA A 79 3.50 1.57 -1.59
C ALA A 79 4.77 1.09 -2.29
N MET A 80 5.01 1.62 -3.48
CA MET A 80 6.30 1.49 -4.16
C MET A 80 7.11 2.75 -3.90
N GLY A 81 8.27 2.61 -3.31
CA GLY A 81 9.24 3.67 -3.09
C GLY A 81 10.30 3.72 -4.19
N PRO A 82 11.41 4.41 -3.94
CA PRO A 82 12.51 4.50 -4.89
C PRO A 82 13.10 3.12 -5.17
N ASP A 83 13.70 2.98 -6.34
CA ASP A 83 14.38 1.76 -6.80
C ASP A 83 13.52 0.48 -6.78
N GLY A 84 12.18 0.64 -6.74
CA GLY A 84 11.23 -0.47 -6.75
C GLY A 84 11.05 -1.18 -5.42
N ILE A 85 11.49 -0.57 -4.31
CA ILE A 85 11.25 -1.08 -2.96
C ILE A 85 9.75 -1.06 -2.67
N ILE A 86 9.21 -2.18 -2.22
CA ILE A 86 7.79 -2.30 -1.89
C ILE A 86 7.64 -2.30 -0.37
N TYR A 87 6.88 -1.33 0.13
CA TYR A 87 6.53 -1.22 1.54
C TYR A 87 5.11 -1.69 1.80
N SER A 88 4.86 -2.26 2.97
CA SER A 88 3.51 -2.53 3.46
C SER A 88 3.33 -2.08 4.90
N SER A 89 2.14 -1.58 5.23
CA SER A 89 1.73 -1.32 6.60
C SER A 89 0.77 -2.39 7.09
N GLU A 90 0.95 -2.86 8.31
CA GLU A 90 0.24 -4.01 8.84
C GLU A 90 -0.23 -3.78 10.27
N HIS A 91 -1.44 -4.29 10.60
CA HIS A 91 -1.97 -4.25 11.94
C HIS A 91 -1.41 -5.35 12.82
N GLY A 92 -0.85 -4.99 13.96
CA GLY A 92 -0.57 -5.90 15.06
C GLY A 92 -1.81 -6.34 15.85
N PRO A 93 -1.68 -7.27 16.81
CA PRO A 93 -2.82 -7.78 17.60
C PRO A 93 -3.33 -6.76 18.62
N SER A 94 -2.50 -6.30 19.52
CA SER A 94 -2.78 -5.26 20.54
C SER A 94 -1.63 -4.26 20.65
N ASN A 95 -0.53 -4.56 20.04
CA ASN A 95 0.77 -3.92 19.99
C ASN A 95 1.34 -4.09 18.58
N ASP A 96 2.48 -3.52 18.29
CA ASP A 96 3.31 -3.75 17.13
C ASP A 96 2.56 -3.72 15.78
N ASP A 97 1.87 -2.59 15.51
CA ASP A 97 1.58 -2.28 14.11
C ASP A 97 2.92 -2.07 13.38
N GLU A 98 3.03 -2.56 12.15
CA GLU A 98 4.31 -2.68 11.46
C GLU A 98 4.37 -1.85 10.18
N LEU A 99 5.58 -1.46 9.82
CA LEU A 99 5.97 -1.10 8.46
C LEU A 99 7.02 -2.10 7.99
N ASN A 100 6.74 -2.77 6.89
CA ASN A 100 7.57 -3.83 6.33
C ASN A 100 8.10 -3.46 4.95
N ILE A 101 9.32 -3.91 4.61
CA ILE A 101 9.77 -4.02 3.22
C ILE A 101 9.40 -5.41 2.74
N LEU A 102 8.59 -5.49 1.69
CA LEU A 102 8.17 -6.78 1.14
C LEU A 102 9.23 -7.37 0.21
N THR A 103 9.70 -8.56 0.55
CA THR A 103 10.69 -9.32 -0.21
C THR A 103 10.08 -10.63 -0.72
N PRO A 104 10.30 -11.00 -2.00
CA PRO A 104 9.82 -12.28 -2.52
C PRO A 104 10.37 -13.47 -1.72
N GLY A 105 9.48 -14.37 -1.29
CA GLY A 105 9.85 -15.58 -0.57
C GLY A 105 10.20 -15.36 0.90
N ALA A 106 9.92 -14.17 1.45
CA ALA A 106 10.15 -13.87 2.85
C ALA A 106 8.99 -14.30 3.76
N ASN A 107 9.32 -14.68 4.99
CA ASN A 107 8.40 -14.95 6.09
C ASN A 107 8.47 -13.81 7.11
N TYR A 108 7.32 -13.21 7.45
CA TYR A 108 7.21 -12.08 8.40
C TYR A 108 6.78 -12.53 9.81
N GLY A 109 6.64 -13.84 10.02
CA GLY A 109 6.61 -14.46 11.35
C GLY A 109 5.25 -14.52 12.04
N TRP A 110 4.23 -13.74 11.66
CA TRP A 110 2.92 -13.83 12.28
C TRP A 110 2.39 -15.29 12.26
N PRO A 111 1.85 -15.86 13.35
CA PRO A 111 1.51 -15.18 14.62
C PRO A 111 2.63 -15.20 15.67
N ASN A 112 3.74 -15.89 15.46
CA ASN A 112 4.77 -16.13 16.44
C ASN A 112 5.74 -14.95 16.60
N VAL A 113 5.82 -14.06 15.62
CA VAL A 113 6.60 -12.82 15.69
C VAL A 113 5.64 -11.64 15.52
N GLN A 114 5.81 -10.62 16.36
CA GLN A 114 4.98 -9.43 16.43
C GLN A 114 5.91 -8.21 16.53
N GLY A 115 6.11 -7.51 15.40
CA GLY A 115 7.04 -6.41 15.29
C GLY A 115 8.48 -6.85 15.09
N TYR A 116 9.33 -6.62 16.08
CA TYR A 116 10.74 -6.99 16.05
C TYR A 116 10.99 -8.35 16.71
N CYS A 117 12.06 -9.02 16.31
CA CYS A 117 12.54 -10.25 16.93
C CYS A 117 13.27 -9.95 18.26
N ASP A 118 12.60 -9.34 19.24
CA ASP A 118 13.25 -8.81 20.45
C ASP A 118 12.66 -9.28 21.78
N ASN A 119 11.66 -10.17 21.71
CA ASN A 119 10.92 -10.69 22.86
C ASN A 119 10.13 -9.63 23.65
N GLN A 120 9.88 -8.46 23.06
CA GLN A 120 9.10 -7.41 23.68
C GLN A 120 7.66 -7.46 23.19
N TRP A 121 6.71 -7.16 24.07
CA TRP A 121 5.29 -7.03 23.77
C TRP A 121 4.60 -8.27 23.17
N VAL A 122 5.24 -9.45 23.17
CA VAL A 122 4.69 -10.70 22.62
C VAL A 122 3.35 -11.03 23.25
N ASP A 123 2.29 -11.07 22.44
CA ASP A 123 0.98 -11.55 22.88
C ASP A 123 0.89 -13.08 22.69
N TYR A 124 1.22 -13.81 23.73
CA TYR A 124 1.24 -15.29 23.74
C TYR A 124 -0.13 -15.95 23.49
N TYR A 125 -1.20 -15.17 23.46
CA TYR A 125 -2.50 -15.68 23.03
C TYR A 125 -2.51 -16.09 21.57
N TYR A 126 -1.74 -15.37 20.74
CA TYR A 126 -1.59 -15.63 19.32
C TYR A 126 -0.36 -16.49 19.00
N ALA A 127 0.72 -16.27 19.69
CA ALA A 127 2.03 -16.91 19.46
C ALA A 127 2.06 -18.33 20.05
N GLY A 128 1.22 -19.23 19.51
CA GLY A 128 0.99 -20.56 20.08
C GLY A 128 2.19 -21.50 20.08
N ASP A 129 3.18 -21.27 19.21
CA ASP A 129 4.41 -22.06 19.14
C ASP A 129 5.44 -21.62 20.20
N LEU A 130 5.28 -20.41 20.76
CA LEU A 130 6.19 -19.90 21.78
C LEU A 130 5.78 -20.37 23.17
N GLY A 131 6.76 -20.48 24.04
CA GLY A 131 6.52 -20.76 25.47
C GLY A 131 7.63 -21.51 26.16
N GLY A 132 7.58 -21.51 27.50
CA GLY A 132 8.63 -22.10 28.29
C GLY A 132 9.96 -21.38 28.11
N SER A 133 10.96 -22.06 27.53
CA SER A 133 12.25 -21.47 27.17
C SER A 133 12.37 -21.12 25.67
N TYR A 134 11.35 -21.37 24.86
CA TYR A 134 11.34 -21.07 23.43
C TYR A 134 10.74 -19.69 23.22
N THR A 135 11.53 -18.78 22.72
CA THR A 135 11.21 -17.37 22.64
C THR A 135 10.97 -16.93 21.18
N GLU A 136 10.43 -15.73 21.00
CA GLU A 136 10.30 -15.10 19.69
C GLU A 136 11.64 -15.00 18.95
N THR A 137 12.71 -14.62 19.65
CA THR A 137 14.07 -14.58 19.07
C THR A 137 14.52 -15.96 18.60
N ASP A 138 14.24 -17.03 19.37
CA ASP A 138 14.56 -18.40 18.95
C ASP A 138 13.77 -18.77 17.67
N TYR A 139 12.49 -18.41 17.62
CA TYR A 139 11.64 -18.64 16.43
C TYR A 139 12.17 -17.90 15.21
N CYS A 140 12.57 -16.63 15.38
CA CYS A 140 13.17 -15.84 14.31
C CYS A 140 14.42 -16.50 13.72
N ASP A 141 15.34 -16.91 14.60
CA ASP A 141 16.61 -17.53 14.21
C ASP A 141 16.39 -18.87 13.46
N GLU A 142 15.43 -19.68 13.94
CA GLU A 142 15.13 -20.99 13.36
C GLU A 142 14.37 -20.91 12.03
N ASN A 143 13.52 -19.87 11.83
CA ASN A 143 12.63 -19.76 10.68
C ASN A 143 13.06 -18.67 9.68
N ASN A 144 14.22 -18.04 9.90
CA ASN A 144 14.76 -16.96 9.04
C ASN A 144 13.72 -15.87 8.77
N ILE A 145 13.18 -15.32 9.85
CA ILE A 145 12.15 -14.28 9.79
C ILE A 145 12.72 -12.96 9.26
N THR A 146 11.93 -12.29 8.45
CA THR A 146 12.20 -10.93 8.01
C THR A 146 11.48 -9.96 8.96
N GLU A 147 12.25 -9.17 9.69
CA GLU A 147 11.72 -8.22 10.66
C GLU A 147 11.08 -7.00 10.01
N ALA A 148 10.14 -6.39 10.74
CA ALA A 148 9.64 -5.07 10.41
C ALA A 148 10.76 -4.02 10.44
N ILE A 149 10.68 -3.01 9.57
CA ILE A 149 11.60 -1.86 9.58
C ILE A 149 11.15 -0.76 10.55
N TRP A 150 9.92 -0.84 11.02
CA TRP A 150 9.36 0.01 12.07
C TRP A 150 8.19 -0.71 12.75
N SER A 151 8.06 -0.51 14.05
CA SER A 151 6.94 -0.98 14.87
C SER A 151 6.39 0.15 15.74
N SER A 152 5.08 0.11 16.00
CA SER A 152 4.41 1.01 16.94
C SER A 152 4.69 0.67 18.42
N GLY A 153 5.32 -0.46 18.69
CA GLY A 153 5.70 -0.93 20.03
C GLY A 153 4.49 -1.34 20.90
N SER A 154 4.47 -0.92 22.13
CA SER A 154 3.55 -1.41 23.17
C SER A 154 2.04 -1.22 22.93
N SER A 155 1.65 -0.53 21.87
CA SER A 155 0.23 -0.29 21.54
C SER A 155 0.08 -0.10 20.04
N THR A 156 -0.95 -0.70 19.46
CA THR A 156 -1.36 -0.41 18.09
C THR A 156 -1.81 1.03 17.93
N ILE A 157 -1.53 1.63 16.79
CA ILE A 157 -2.09 2.91 16.33
C ILE A 157 -3.19 2.72 15.28
N ALA A 158 -3.36 1.49 14.81
CA ALA A 158 -4.18 1.04 13.69
C ALA A 158 -3.77 1.71 12.38
N THR A 159 -2.65 1.27 11.85
CA THR A 159 -2.13 1.70 10.52
C THR A 159 -3.15 1.42 9.43
N SER A 160 -3.13 2.21 8.36
CA SER A 160 -4.01 1.98 7.22
C SER A 160 -3.21 2.08 5.93
N ASP A 161 -3.62 2.93 5.01
CA ASP A 161 -2.95 3.05 3.72
C ASP A 161 -1.62 3.80 3.81
N ILE A 162 -0.72 3.50 2.89
CA ILE A 162 0.57 4.16 2.73
C ILE A 162 0.80 4.58 1.29
N ILE A 163 1.56 5.65 1.10
CA ILE A 163 1.97 6.11 -0.22
C ILE A 163 3.36 6.76 -0.15
N TRP A 164 4.18 6.51 -1.17
CA TRP A 164 5.44 7.25 -1.34
C TRP A 164 5.15 8.59 -1.99
N TYR A 165 5.60 9.68 -1.38
CA TYR A 165 5.42 11.03 -1.89
C TYR A 165 6.72 11.59 -2.43
N ASP A 166 6.85 11.73 -3.75
CA ASP A 166 8.05 12.22 -4.43
C ASP A 166 7.84 13.59 -5.12
N HIS A 167 6.61 14.12 -5.08
CA HIS A 167 6.27 15.36 -5.79
C HIS A 167 6.79 16.60 -5.05
N PRO A 168 7.36 17.60 -5.77
CA PRO A 168 7.95 18.78 -5.14
C PRO A 168 6.93 19.81 -4.63
N SER A 169 5.62 19.64 -4.86
CA SER A 169 4.60 20.63 -4.48
C SER A 169 4.49 20.83 -2.96
N ILE A 170 4.72 19.78 -2.18
CA ILE A 170 4.77 19.87 -0.72
C ILE A 170 6.17 19.42 -0.28
N PRO A 171 7.14 20.33 -0.22
CA PRO A 171 8.54 19.98 0.05
C PRO A 171 8.77 19.27 1.38
N GLU A 172 7.90 19.51 2.36
CA GLU A 172 7.96 18.84 3.67
C GLU A 172 7.73 17.33 3.59
N PHE A 173 6.97 16.88 2.60
CA PHE A 173 6.66 15.46 2.41
C PHE A 173 7.48 14.80 1.30
N GLN A 174 8.26 15.59 0.54
CA GLN A 174 8.99 15.08 -0.61
C GLN A 174 10.01 14.00 -0.22
N ASN A 175 10.04 12.90 -0.99
CA ASN A 175 10.89 11.72 -0.77
C ASN A 175 10.67 11.04 0.59
N THR A 176 9.41 10.96 1.03
CA THR A 176 9.03 10.29 2.26
C THR A 176 7.83 9.35 2.04
N LEU A 177 7.64 8.40 2.94
CA LEU A 177 6.44 7.57 2.99
C LEU A 177 5.43 8.20 3.95
N LEU A 178 4.20 8.34 3.48
CA LEU A 178 3.08 8.83 4.27
C LEU A 178 2.16 7.66 4.63
N MET A 179 1.78 7.57 5.90
CA MET A 179 0.89 6.52 6.42
C MET A 179 -0.32 7.13 7.11
N THR A 180 -1.51 6.72 6.69
CA THR A 180 -2.76 7.07 7.36
C THR A 180 -3.00 6.18 8.56
N VAL A 181 -3.54 6.76 9.64
CA VAL A 181 -3.74 6.08 10.93
C VAL A 181 -5.17 6.24 11.41
N LEU A 182 -5.77 5.11 11.80
CA LEU A 182 -7.17 5.04 12.19
C LEU A 182 -7.40 5.32 13.67
N LYS A 183 -6.73 4.60 14.56
CA LYS A 183 -6.99 4.64 16.01
C LYS A 183 -6.49 5.96 16.59
N ASP A 184 -5.26 6.34 16.27
CA ASP A 184 -4.63 7.55 16.79
C ASP A 184 -4.89 8.78 15.89
N LYS A 185 -5.62 8.58 14.75
CA LYS A 185 -6.22 9.65 13.93
C LYS A 185 -5.21 10.70 13.48
N MET A 186 -4.18 10.26 12.79
CA MET A 186 -3.08 11.10 12.34
C MET A 186 -2.56 10.66 10.98
N LEU A 187 -1.73 11.49 10.37
CA LEU A 187 -0.86 11.14 9.26
C LEU A 187 0.55 11.01 9.80
N VAL A 188 1.23 9.92 9.49
CA VAL A 188 2.63 9.71 9.86
C VAL A 188 3.49 9.82 8.62
N ARG A 189 4.56 10.61 8.69
CA ARG A 189 5.61 10.72 7.68
C ARG A 189 6.83 9.95 8.17
N PHE A 190 7.34 9.05 7.34
CA PHE A 190 8.58 8.32 7.58
C PHE A 190 9.70 8.85 6.68
N GLU A 191 10.85 9.12 7.26
CA GLU A 191 12.10 9.44 6.59
C GLU A 191 13.00 8.21 6.61
N PHE A 192 13.67 7.94 5.48
CA PHE A 192 14.46 6.73 5.28
C PHE A 192 15.94 7.03 5.13
N SER A 193 16.74 5.98 5.32
CA SER A 193 18.13 5.93 4.86
C SER A 193 18.21 6.16 3.34
N GLU A 194 19.39 6.53 2.84
CA GLU A 194 19.59 6.83 1.41
C GLU A 194 19.22 5.65 0.49
N ASP A 195 19.39 4.42 0.98
CA ASP A 195 19.05 3.19 0.27
C ASP A 195 17.59 2.73 0.49
N GLY A 196 16.80 3.48 1.27
CA GLY A 196 15.40 3.16 1.54
C GLY A 196 15.15 1.95 2.45
N GLN A 197 16.21 1.37 3.05
CA GLN A 197 16.09 0.12 3.80
C GLN A 197 15.75 0.30 5.29
N GLU A 198 15.98 1.49 5.85
CA GLU A 198 15.79 1.76 7.26
C GLU A 198 14.97 3.02 7.49
N VAL A 199 14.08 2.99 8.47
CA VAL A 199 13.39 4.19 8.96
C VAL A 199 14.35 4.96 9.88
N VAL A 200 14.75 6.16 9.46
CA VAL A 200 15.66 7.04 10.24
C VAL A 200 14.88 7.86 11.25
N SER A 201 13.71 8.34 10.86
CA SER A 201 12.83 9.12 11.73
C SER A 201 11.39 9.04 11.26
N TYR A 202 10.45 9.39 12.15
CA TYR A 202 9.06 9.61 11.78
C TYR A 202 8.50 10.85 12.47
N THR A 203 7.49 11.44 11.86
CA THR A 203 6.81 12.64 12.38
C THR A 203 5.31 12.48 12.21
N GLU A 204 4.58 12.85 13.26
CA GLU A 204 3.11 12.80 13.28
C GLU A 204 2.53 14.17 12.89
N PHE A 205 1.51 14.16 12.04
CA PHE A 205 0.80 15.33 11.57
C PHE A 205 -0.70 15.21 11.81
N PHE A 206 -1.37 16.33 11.99
CA PHE A 206 -2.83 16.43 12.06
C PHE A 206 -3.47 15.56 13.14
N ASN A 207 -2.79 15.43 14.28
CA ASN A 207 -3.21 14.59 15.40
C ASN A 207 -4.65 14.92 15.85
N ASN A 208 -5.56 13.94 15.64
CA ASN A 208 -6.97 14.01 16.01
C ASN A 208 -7.77 15.15 15.32
N GLU A 209 -7.26 15.71 14.22
CA GLU A 209 -7.89 16.85 13.55
C GLU A 209 -9.05 16.41 12.63
N TRP A 210 -8.84 15.34 11.85
CA TRP A 210 -9.81 14.89 10.85
C TRP A 210 -10.37 13.47 11.11
N GLY A 211 -10.21 12.97 12.33
CA GLY A 211 -10.70 11.65 12.70
C GLY A 211 -9.85 10.52 12.10
N ARG A 212 -10.46 9.39 11.88
CA ARG A 212 -9.82 8.12 11.49
C ARG A 212 -9.43 8.15 10.01
N LEU A 213 -8.16 8.39 9.71
CA LEU A 213 -7.67 8.41 8.33
C LEU A 213 -7.55 6.99 7.78
N ARG A 214 -8.22 6.72 6.65
CA ARG A 214 -8.35 5.38 6.08
C ARG A 214 -7.53 5.16 4.81
N ASP A 215 -7.47 6.15 3.93
CA ASP A 215 -6.93 6.01 2.59
C ASP A 215 -6.22 7.29 2.16
N ILE A 216 -5.24 7.17 1.26
CA ILE A 216 -4.44 8.28 0.77
C ILE A 216 -4.16 8.12 -0.71
N CYS A 217 -4.24 9.21 -1.48
CA CYS A 217 -3.77 9.22 -2.85
C CYS A 217 -3.17 10.58 -3.21
N ILE A 218 -2.36 10.59 -4.28
CA ILE A 218 -1.69 11.79 -4.80
C ILE A 218 -2.23 12.06 -6.21
N SER A 219 -2.58 13.32 -6.47
CA SER A 219 -2.90 13.77 -7.82
C SER A 219 -1.64 14.03 -8.65
N PRO A 220 -1.76 14.10 -9.99
CA PRO A 220 -0.62 14.40 -10.86
C PRO A 220 0.05 15.77 -10.60
N ASP A 221 -0.67 16.72 -9.99
CA ASP A 221 -0.16 18.02 -9.57
C ASP A 221 0.37 18.04 -8.14
N GLY A 222 0.49 16.88 -7.51
CA GLY A 222 1.11 16.68 -6.20
C GLY A 222 0.23 17.02 -5.00
N LYS A 223 -1.06 17.23 -5.18
CA LYS A 223 -1.99 17.35 -4.08
C LYS A 223 -2.20 15.98 -3.42
N ILE A 224 -2.37 15.97 -2.12
CA ILE A 224 -2.68 14.76 -1.35
C ILE A 224 -4.16 14.78 -0.98
N TYR A 225 -4.82 13.66 -1.20
CA TYR A 225 -6.21 13.43 -0.79
C TYR A 225 -6.24 12.35 0.28
N LEU A 226 -6.83 12.69 1.43
CA LEU A 226 -7.03 11.78 2.56
C LEU A 226 -8.51 11.47 2.70
N ALA A 227 -8.87 10.20 2.79
CA ALA A 227 -10.23 9.80 3.13
C ALA A 227 -10.30 9.42 4.61
N ASN A 228 -11.22 10.04 5.37
CA ASN A 228 -11.47 9.61 6.73
C ASN A 228 -12.63 8.60 6.83
N ASN A 229 -12.65 7.85 7.93
CA ASN A 229 -13.72 6.89 8.26
C ASN A 229 -14.37 7.26 9.60
N GLY A 230 -14.92 8.49 9.65
CA GLY A 230 -15.54 9.06 10.83
C GLY A 230 -14.56 9.33 11.98
N TYR A 231 -15.11 9.62 13.16
CA TYR A 231 -14.33 9.99 14.35
C TYR A 231 -14.20 8.89 15.40
N SER A 232 -14.95 7.81 15.28
CA SER A 232 -14.97 6.73 16.28
C SER A 232 -15.08 5.35 15.64
N TRP A 233 -14.89 4.31 16.45
CA TRP A 233 -15.22 2.93 16.09
C TRP A 233 -16.31 2.40 17.05
N PRO A 234 -17.39 1.81 16.54
CA PRO A 234 -17.78 1.72 15.13
C PRO A 234 -17.87 3.08 14.44
N SER A 235 -17.65 3.11 13.11
CA SER A 235 -17.57 4.36 12.36
C SER A 235 -18.83 5.21 12.52
N GLN A 236 -18.64 6.46 12.95
CA GLN A 236 -19.67 7.49 13.01
C GLN A 236 -19.14 8.73 12.29
N GLY A 237 -19.85 9.12 11.22
CA GLY A 237 -19.46 10.22 10.34
C GLY A 237 -19.30 11.58 11.02
N PRO A 238 -18.92 12.64 10.29
CA PRO A 238 -18.88 12.64 8.83
C PRO A 238 -17.74 11.83 8.25
N ASN A 239 -17.93 11.35 7.00
CA ASN A 239 -16.89 10.79 6.16
C ASN A 239 -16.55 11.83 5.11
N GLU A 240 -15.29 12.20 5.01
CA GLU A 240 -14.81 13.35 4.26
C GLU A 240 -13.62 12.95 3.39
N ILE A 241 -13.42 13.72 2.32
CA ILE A 241 -12.17 13.74 1.56
C ILE A 241 -11.50 15.07 1.87
N ILE A 242 -10.31 15.01 2.43
CA ILE A 242 -9.48 16.17 2.78
C ILE A 242 -8.45 16.35 1.67
N GLU A 243 -8.35 17.55 1.12
CA GLU A 243 -7.32 17.91 0.15
C GLU A 243 -6.22 18.70 0.84
N LEU A 244 -4.97 18.25 0.72
CA LEU A 244 -3.77 18.95 1.16
C LEU A 244 -3.01 19.46 -0.06
N TYR A 245 -2.69 20.74 -0.06
CA TYR A 245 -1.92 21.34 -1.14
C TYR A 245 -1.13 22.55 -0.63
N ASN A 246 -0.11 22.93 -1.39
CA ASN A 246 0.67 24.13 -1.15
C ASN A 246 0.16 25.26 -2.06
N GLU A 247 -0.44 26.29 -1.48
CA GLU A 247 -0.98 27.46 -2.22
C GLU A 247 0.12 28.23 -2.98
N ASP A 248 1.35 28.21 -2.46
CA ASP A 248 2.49 28.91 -3.04
C ASP A 248 3.17 28.14 -4.18
N PHE A 249 2.80 26.86 -4.37
CA PHE A 249 3.35 26.03 -5.43
C PHE A 249 2.69 26.37 -6.78
N ASN A 250 3.35 27.21 -7.53
CA ASN A 250 2.99 27.46 -8.92
C ASN A 250 3.54 26.33 -9.80
N ASN A 251 2.68 25.42 -10.20
CA ASN A 251 3.01 24.41 -11.20
C ASN A 251 3.17 25.09 -12.58
N THR A 252 4.29 25.80 -12.77
CA THR A 252 4.64 26.44 -14.04
C THR A 252 5.05 25.43 -15.12
N ASN A 253 5.08 24.15 -14.77
CA ASN A 253 5.32 23.01 -15.66
C ASN A 253 4.04 22.33 -16.15
N ILE A 254 2.91 23.03 -16.23
CA ILE A 254 2.00 22.71 -17.32
C ILE A 254 2.81 23.13 -18.54
N SER A 255 3.51 22.18 -19.18
CA SER A 255 3.98 22.38 -20.53
C SER A 255 2.77 22.91 -21.28
N GLU A 256 2.80 24.19 -21.67
CA GLU A 256 1.89 24.67 -22.70
C GLU A 256 2.02 23.61 -23.79
N ILE A 257 0.92 22.86 -23.99
CA ILE A 257 0.87 21.94 -25.12
C ILE A 257 1.15 22.84 -26.29
N GLU A 258 2.35 22.71 -26.85
CA GLU A 258 2.72 23.55 -28.02
C GLU A 258 1.56 23.38 -29.00
N GLU A 259 0.98 24.50 -29.45
CA GLU A 259 -0.19 24.54 -30.37
C GLU A 259 -0.02 23.71 -31.65
N ASN A 260 1.08 22.98 -31.76
CA ASN A 260 1.49 22.20 -32.91
C ASN A 260 1.36 20.69 -32.78
N GLN A 261 0.92 20.15 -31.59
CA GLN A 261 0.72 18.71 -31.48
C GLN A 261 -0.60 18.28 -32.14
N THR A 262 -0.53 17.33 -33.04
CA THR A 262 -1.69 16.78 -33.73
C THR A 262 -2.15 15.50 -33.06
N ILE A 263 -3.44 15.41 -32.70
CA ILE A 263 -4.01 14.17 -32.17
C ILE A 263 -4.00 13.12 -33.29
N ASN A 264 -3.29 12.05 -33.03
CA ASN A 264 -3.18 10.91 -33.92
C ASN A 264 -4.47 10.07 -33.93
N TYR A 265 -4.93 9.71 -32.71
CA TYR A 265 -6.21 9.02 -32.49
C TYR A 265 -6.69 9.19 -31.06
N SER A 266 -7.97 8.87 -30.82
CA SER A 266 -8.57 8.88 -29.48
C SER A 266 -9.16 7.50 -29.16
N ILE A 267 -9.01 7.07 -27.91
CA ILE A 267 -9.53 5.79 -27.39
C ILE A 267 -10.33 6.00 -26.11
N ASP A 268 -11.19 5.06 -25.77
CA ASP A 268 -11.82 4.99 -24.45
C ASP A 268 -10.92 4.29 -23.42
N ILE A 269 -11.37 4.20 -22.17
CA ILE A 269 -10.62 3.54 -21.08
C ILE A 269 -10.38 2.04 -21.30
N LEU A 270 -11.02 1.43 -22.31
CA LEU A 270 -10.81 0.04 -22.71
C LEU A 270 -9.92 -0.08 -23.97
N GLY A 271 -9.31 1.02 -24.41
CA GLY A 271 -8.45 1.07 -25.60
C GLY A 271 -9.18 1.03 -26.94
N ARG A 272 -10.51 1.19 -26.96
CA ARG A 272 -11.30 1.16 -28.22
C ARG A 272 -11.33 2.54 -28.87
N PRO A 273 -11.15 2.64 -30.20
CA PRO A 273 -11.26 3.90 -30.90
C PRO A 273 -12.59 4.60 -30.64
N VAL A 274 -12.56 5.87 -30.31
CA VAL A 274 -13.77 6.67 -30.06
C VAL A 274 -13.72 8.00 -30.81
N ASN A 275 -14.92 8.54 -31.11
CA ASN A 275 -15.06 9.90 -31.59
C ASN A 275 -15.14 10.85 -30.39
N ARG A 276 -14.40 11.95 -30.39
CA ARG A 276 -14.41 12.99 -29.35
C ARG A 276 -15.80 13.58 -29.04
N SER A 277 -16.79 13.40 -29.90
CA SER A 277 -18.17 13.82 -29.64
C SER A 277 -18.91 12.94 -28.62
N ASN A 278 -18.35 11.79 -28.25
CA ASN A 278 -18.99 10.89 -27.27
C ASN A 278 -18.75 11.42 -25.84
N GLN A 279 -19.79 11.37 -25.00
CA GLN A 279 -19.65 11.66 -23.58
C GLN A 279 -18.83 10.58 -22.88
N GLY A 280 -17.95 10.99 -21.96
CA GLY A 280 -17.17 10.06 -21.14
C GLY A 280 -15.69 10.39 -21.12
N VAL A 281 -14.89 9.45 -20.61
CA VAL A 281 -13.44 9.57 -20.59
C VAL A 281 -12.89 9.20 -21.95
N VAL A 282 -12.14 10.12 -22.53
CA VAL A 282 -11.42 9.95 -23.80
C VAL A 282 -9.93 10.13 -23.52
N ILE A 283 -9.13 9.25 -24.08
CA ILE A 283 -7.67 9.30 -24.04
C ILE A 283 -7.21 9.67 -25.45
N ASP A 284 -6.62 10.86 -25.59
CA ASP A 284 -6.05 11.32 -26.84
C ASP A 284 -4.58 10.93 -26.91
N VAL A 285 -4.17 10.30 -28.00
CA VAL A 285 -2.79 9.95 -28.31
C VAL A 285 -2.28 10.88 -29.40
N TYR A 286 -1.21 11.58 -29.11
CA TYR A 286 -0.62 12.56 -30.01
C TYR A 286 0.45 11.94 -30.94
N ASP A 287 0.86 12.69 -31.92
CA ASP A 287 1.85 12.25 -32.94
C ASP A 287 3.25 12.03 -32.37
N ASP A 288 3.59 12.65 -31.23
CA ASP A 288 4.83 12.46 -30.48
C ASP A 288 4.78 11.27 -29.49
N GLY A 289 3.62 10.59 -29.42
CA GLY A 289 3.39 9.47 -28.50
C GLY A 289 2.92 9.91 -27.10
N SER A 290 2.80 11.21 -26.82
CA SER A 290 2.22 11.69 -25.57
C SER A 290 0.72 11.36 -25.48
N VAL A 291 0.19 11.26 -24.26
CA VAL A 291 -1.18 10.82 -23.99
C VAL A 291 -1.84 11.80 -23.03
N ILE A 292 -3.03 12.30 -23.41
CA ILE A 292 -3.83 13.15 -22.52
C ILE A 292 -5.20 12.50 -22.29
N LYS A 293 -5.56 12.33 -21.02
CA LYS A 293 -6.88 11.89 -20.61
C LYS A 293 -7.80 13.11 -20.46
N GLN A 294 -8.93 13.11 -21.15
CA GLN A 294 -9.93 14.15 -21.06
C GLN A 294 -11.29 13.61 -20.65
N HIS A 295 -12.07 14.44 -19.95
CA HIS A 295 -13.46 14.16 -19.67
C HIS A 295 -14.34 15.01 -20.60
N VAL A 296 -14.95 14.38 -21.61
CA VAL A 296 -15.82 15.08 -22.54
C VAL A 296 -17.22 15.17 -21.95
N ILE A 297 -17.65 16.38 -21.62
CA ILE A 297 -19.00 16.69 -21.14
C ILE A 297 -19.70 17.50 -22.23
N ASN A 298 -20.71 16.94 -22.88
CA ASN A 298 -21.55 17.74 -23.77
C ASN A 298 -22.53 18.57 -22.93
N THR A 299 -22.27 19.82 -22.76
CA THR A 299 -23.28 20.81 -22.30
C THR A 299 -24.24 21.08 -23.47
N LYS A 300 -25.49 20.64 -23.31
CA LYS A 300 -26.57 21.06 -24.20
C LYS A 300 -26.97 22.50 -23.93
#